data_6b84ab6c417cfd0b9aff7681d7006722
#
_entry.id   6b84ab6c417cfd0b9aff7681d7006722
#
_cell.length_a   1.000
_cell.length_b   1.000
_cell.length_c   1.000
_cell.angle_alpha   90.00
_cell.angle_beta   90.00
_cell.angle_gamma   90.00
#
_symmetry.space_group_name_H-M   'P 1'
#
loop_
_entity.id
_entity.type
_entity.pdbx_description
1 polymer ?
#
loop_
_entity_poly.entity_id
_entity_poly.type
_entity_poly.pdbx_seq_one_letter_code
_entity_poly.pdbx_strand_id
1 'polypeptide(L)'
;MPSRSRSASSLNLTQKDVDNLVLEYLAAKGFAETESVLKKELKGSSKKGSSPVQGESSTRLEDLLEKSFVTEYASGDMFPKKRARTHLDAILKPIDADFDDKDDDAAADMETEEKKKSLDMDTQLVNFNPMGEKDPYGASVMPMYQTSTFMQPAADKFGDYDYTRSGNPTRDQLQLQCANLENSPGARAFAFTTGMAAITAVSHLVQAGEEVIVNDDSYGGTYRLMSKVASKQGISVRYVNMAGKTGPANLEAALSPMTRLVMIESPTNPMQRICNIRELSRLCHANKCENEGGTLLSIDNTMMSPILQRPLEMGADIVIHSATKFMAGHSDVMAGVAIVRDVDDGANKKLAESLYFYQNAEGTALAPFDCWLVARGLKTMALRVRQQQSNAVQIAAFLASNPLFTRVYYAGMESHPDYDIHVQQASGGGSVVCFETGNLELSKHIVTNTKLFKITVSFGSVNSLISLPGNMSHASIPADVKAAREFPTDLVRISVGIESIVDLIDDLKHTLSTFQGTNPQGSSSSSSSNSSCSS
;
A
#
# COMPACT_ATOMS: atom_id res chain seq x y z
N MET A 1 44.93 25.79 -21.81
CA MET A 1 44.56 26.44 -20.53
C MET A 1 44.17 25.33 -19.59
N PRO A 2 44.73 25.24 -18.38
CA PRO A 2 44.65 24.03 -17.58
C PRO A 2 43.36 23.92 -16.81
N SER A 3 42.81 22.73 -16.76
CA SER A 3 41.70 22.25 -15.97
C SER A 3 42.01 22.35 -14.47
N ARG A 4 41.23 23.09 -13.72
CA ARG A 4 41.27 23.05 -12.25
C ARG A 4 40.31 22.00 -11.74
N SER A 5 40.84 20.86 -11.31
CA SER A 5 40.18 19.93 -10.44
C SER A 5 39.93 20.56 -9.07
N ARG A 6 38.70 20.71 -8.65
CA ARG A 6 38.36 21.02 -7.27
C ARG A 6 38.31 19.69 -6.50
N SER A 7 39.28 19.48 -5.64
CA SER A 7 39.27 18.41 -4.65
C SER A 7 38.09 18.62 -3.67
N ALA A 8 37.28 17.60 -3.47
CA ALA A 8 36.34 17.55 -2.38
C ALA A 8 37.13 17.42 -1.06
N SER A 9 37.10 18.47 -0.25
CA SER A 9 37.61 18.39 1.12
C SER A 9 36.68 17.53 1.95
N SER A 10 37.20 16.39 2.43
CA SER A 10 36.56 15.60 3.49
C SER A 10 36.27 16.49 4.69
N LEU A 11 35.01 16.61 5.08
CA LEU A 11 34.60 17.24 6.34
C LEU A 11 35.09 16.34 7.49
N ASN A 12 36.24 16.69 8.10
CA ASN A 12 36.66 16.10 9.35
C ASN A 12 35.73 16.60 10.47
N LEU A 13 34.61 15.94 10.67
CA LEU A 13 33.71 16.18 11.80
C LEU A 13 34.34 15.61 13.05
N THR A 14 34.42 16.43 14.11
CA THR A 14 34.80 15.94 15.42
C THR A 14 33.62 15.21 16.08
N GLN A 15 33.87 14.34 17.07
CA GLN A 15 32.79 13.71 17.85
C GLN A 15 31.79 14.73 18.40
N LYS A 16 32.29 15.92 18.79
CA LYS A 16 31.46 17.02 19.28
C LYS A 16 30.53 17.58 18.19
N ASP A 17 30.95 17.57 16.94
CA ASP A 17 30.11 18.03 15.82
C ASP A 17 29.00 17.03 15.53
N VAL A 18 29.30 15.74 15.64
CA VAL A 18 28.31 14.65 15.51
C VAL A 18 27.29 14.73 16.65
N ASP A 19 27.75 14.87 17.89
CA ASP A 19 26.87 15.00 19.06
C ASP A 19 25.91 16.21 18.94
N ASN A 20 26.40 17.34 18.43
CA ASN A 20 25.57 18.53 18.19
C ASN A 20 24.53 18.29 17.07
N LEU A 21 24.90 17.63 15.98
CA LEU A 21 23.98 17.31 14.89
C LEU A 21 22.86 16.37 15.36
N VAL A 22 23.19 15.40 16.22
CA VAL A 22 22.20 14.49 16.80
C VAL A 22 21.25 15.25 17.73
N LEU A 23 21.75 16.16 18.56
CA LEU A 23 20.91 16.99 19.42
C LEU A 23 19.98 17.91 18.62
N GLU A 24 20.48 18.54 17.57
CA GLU A 24 19.67 19.38 16.66
C GLU A 24 18.57 18.57 15.96
N TYR A 25 18.89 17.34 15.54
CA TYR A 25 17.92 16.43 14.94
C TYR A 25 16.81 16.03 15.92
N LEU A 26 17.16 15.67 17.16
CA LEU A 26 16.18 15.30 18.19
C LEU A 26 15.28 16.47 18.55
N ALA A 27 15.83 17.68 18.66
CA ALA A 27 15.07 18.90 18.90
C ALA A 27 14.12 19.23 17.74
N ALA A 28 14.58 19.11 16.49
CA ALA A 28 13.77 19.37 15.29
C ALA A 28 12.63 18.36 15.11
N LYS A 29 12.77 17.15 15.66
CA LYS A 29 11.75 16.09 15.62
C LYS A 29 10.83 16.07 16.84
N GLY A 30 11.02 16.94 17.83
CA GLY A 30 10.17 17.05 19.02
C GLY A 30 10.46 16.00 20.10
N PHE A 31 11.61 15.29 20.06
CA PHE A 31 12.01 14.28 21.05
C PHE A 31 12.67 14.94 22.29
N ALA A 32 11.92 15.77 23.03
CA ALA A 32 12.43 16.61 24.10
C ALA A 32 13.03 15.81 25.28
N GLU A 33 12.48 14.66 25.63
CA GLU A 33 13.00 13.82 26.71
C GLU A 33 14.32 13.17 26.32
N THR A 34 14.42 12.62 25.11
CA THR A 34 15.64 12.01 24.56
C THR A 34 16.75 13.03 24.43
N GLU A 35 16.46 14.23 23.95
CA GLU A 35 17.39 15.37 23.89
C GLU A 35 17.89 15.75 25.29
N SER A 36 17.00 15.78 26.29
CA SER A 36 17.35 16.11 27.67
C SER A 36 18.28 15.06 28.33
N VAL A 37 18.03 13.77 28.07
CA VAL A 37 18.86 12.67 28.56
C VAL A 37 20.24 12.72 27.92
N LEU A 38 20.32 12.88 26.60
CA LEU A 38 21.59 12.96 25.88
C LEU A 38 22.42 14.18 26.31
N LYS A 39 21.81 15.35 26.53
CA LYS A 39 22.48 16.54 27.07
C LYS A 39 23.08 16.33 28.47
N LYS A 40 22.43 15.52 29.33
CA LYS A 40 22.95 15.20 30.66
C LYS A 40 24.17 14.27 30.59
N GLU A 41 24.13 13.27 29.75
CA GLU A 41 25.22 12.31 29.55
C GLU A 41 26.47 12.98 28.95
N LEU A 42 26.30 13.80 27.91
CA LEU A 42 27.40 14.56 27.31
C LEU A 42 28.07 15.52 28.28
N LYS A 43 27.31 16.14 29.21
CA LYS A 43 27.87 16.97 30.30
C LYS A 43 28.56 16.15 31.38
N GLY A 44 28.13 14.91 31.61
CA GLY A 44 28.74 13.99 32.59
C GLY A 44 30.12 13.46 32.15
N SER A 45 30.27 13.20 30.84
CA SER A 45 31.51 12.68 30.26
C SER A 45 32.67 13.69 30.23
N SER A 46 32.37 15.01 30.21
CA SER A 46 33.39 16.06 30.21
C SER A 46 34.12 16.28 31.56
N LYS A 47 33.69 15.62 32.65
CA LYS A 47 34.29 15.75 34.00
C LYS A 47 35.25 14.63 34.39
N LYS A 48 35.43 13.59 33.59
CA LYS A 48 36.42 12.53 33.83
C LYS A 48 37.43 12.53 32.68
N GLY A 49 38.58 13.16 32.95
CA GLY A 49 39.76 13.13 32.08
C GLY A 49 40.38 11.72 32.06
N SER A 50 39.96 10.91 31.07
CA SER A 50 40.63 9.68 30.67
C SER A 50 40.44 9.55 29.16
N SER A 51 41.56 9.26 28.47
CA SER A 51 41.57 9.07 27.00
C SER A 51 40.58 8.01 26.59
N PRO A 52 39.80 8.22 25.50
CA PRO A 52 38.81 7.24 25.08
C PRO A 52 39.47 6.05 24.41
N VAL A 53 39.12 4.85 24.87
CA VAL A 53 39.38 3.58 24.19
C VAL A 53 38.38 3.52 23.05
N GLN A 54 38.86 3.42 21.82
CA GLN A 54 38.02 3.19 20.63
C GLN A 54 37.16 1.94 20.82
N GLY A 55 35.85 2.10 20.87
CA GLY A 55 34.88 1.00 20.97
C GLY A 55 33.74 1.19 21.98
N GLU A 56 33.95 1.94 23.09
CA GLU A 56 32.93 2.07 24.15
C GLU A 56 31.91 3.20 23.95
N SER A 57 32.20 4.18 23.08
CA SER A 57 31.29 5.33 22.90
C SER A 57 30.13 5.04 21.94
N SER A 58 30.32 4.18 20.92
CA SER A 58 29.27 3.84 19.99
C SER A 58 28.20 2.95 20.64
N THR A 59 28.61 1.96 21.40
CA THR A 59 27.73 1.05 22.15
C THR A 59 26.85 1.79 23.16
N ARG A 60 27.37 2.87 23.75
CA ARG A 60 26.65 3.66 24.75
C ARG A 60 25.61 4.61 24.17
N LEU A 61 25.86 5.16 22.98
CA LEU A 61 24.89 5.98 22.24
C LEU A 61 23.74 5.12 21.70
N GLU A 62 24.08 3.93 21.18
CA GLU A 62 23.12 2.91 20.74
C GLU A 62 22.20 2.47 21.88
N ASP A 63 22.74 2.15 23.08
CA ASP A 63 21.98 1.79 24.27
C ASP A 63 21.06 2.91 24.77
N LEU A 64 21.49 4.17 24.67
CA LEU A 64 20.69 5.33 25.09
C LEU A 64 19.57 5.63 24.11
N LEU A 65 19.85 5.53 22.81
CA LEU A 65 18.84 5.70 21.76
C LEU A 65 17.83 4.54 21.81
N GLU A 66 18.27 3.30 22.04
CA GLU A 66 17.40 2.13 22.19
C GLU A 66 16.47 2.28 23.40
N LYS A 67 17.00 2.72 24.56
CA LYS A 67 16.20 2.95 25.78
C LYS A 67 15.20 4.09 25.63
N SER A 68 15.59 5.20 25.00
CA SER A 68 14.72 6.35 24.81
C SER A 68 13.64 6.10 23.76
N PHE A 69 14.00 5.48 22.64
CA PHE A 69 13.04 5.11 21.59
C PHE A 69 12.00 4.11 22.11
N VAL A 70 12.43 3.13 22.90
CA VAL A 70 11.52 2.16 23.55
C VAL A 70 10.61 2.83 24.57
N THR A 71 11.05 3.89 25.26
CA THR A 71 10.25 4.57 26.30
C THR A 71 9.23 5.54 25.70
N GLU A 72 9.57 6.29 24.67
CA GLU A 72 8.65 7.22 24.01
C GLU A 72 7.65 6.55 23.06
N TYR A 73 8.04 5.44 22.41
CA TYR A 73 7.14 4.65 21.55
C TYR A 73 6.39 3.54 22.30
N ALA A 74 6.84 3.12 23.48
CA ALA A 74 6.17 2.10 24.29
C ALA A 74 5.07 2.66 25.21
N SER A 75 4.90 3.97 25.32
CA SER A 75 3.69 4.58 25.91
C SER A 75 2.46 4.50 25.01
N GLY A 76 2.64 4.06 23.76
CA GLY A 76 1.57 3.57 22.88
C GLY A 76 1.94 2.14 22.45
N ASP A 77 1.34 1.14 23.09
CA ASP A 77 1.59 -0.31 22.91
C ASP A 77 1.31 -0.84 21.50
N MET A 78 1.91 -0.28 20.43
CA MET A 78 1.52 -0.61 19.06
C MET A 78 2.60 -1.22 18.14
N PHE A 79 3.80 -1.58 18.63
CA PHE A 79 4.78 -2.29 17.79
C PHE A 79 5.56 -3.39 18.54
N PRO A 80 5.75 -4.59 17.92
CA PRO A 80 6.59 -5.64 18.50
C PRO A 80 8.05 -5.18 18.58
N LYS A 81 8.65 -5.28 19.77
CA LYS A 81 10.04 -4.89 20.12
C LYS A 81 11.12 -5.34 19.11
N LYS A 82 10.88 -6.40 18.35
CA LYS A 82 11.80 -6.96 17.36
C LYS A 82 11.95 -6.09 16.08
N ARG A 83 10.95 -5.28 15.71
CA ARG A 83 10.99 -4.41 14.52
C ARG A 83 11.54 -3.01 14.79
N ALA A 84 11.41 -2.51 16.00
CA ALA A 84 12.07 -1.26 16.41
C ALA A 84 13.60 -1.41 16.32
N ARG A 85 14.13 -2.58 16.66
CA ARG A 85 15.57 -2.91 16.56
C ARG A 85 16.08 -2.90 15.12
N THR A 86 15.34 -3.47 14.17
CA THR A 86 15.71 -3.46 12.73
C THR A 86 15.72 -2.06 12.13
N HIS A 87 14.90 -1.16 12.63
CA HIS A 87 14.85 0.24 12.15
C HIS A 87 16.01 1.07 12.74
N LEU A 88 16.35 0.82 13.99
CA LEU A 88 17.50 1.45 14.66
C LEU A 88 18.83 0.96 14.04
N ASP A 89 18.95 -0.32 13.75
CA ASP A 89 20.12 -0.92 13.08
C ASP A 89 20.33 -0.36 11.67
N ALA A 90 19.26 0.06 11.00
CA ALA A 90 19.35 0.70 9.68
C ALA A 90 19.84 2.17 9.74
N ILE A 91 19.56 2.87 10.86
CA ILE A 91 19.96 4.28 11.07
C ILE A 91 21.39 4.36 11.62
N LEU A 92 21.83 3.37 12.42
CA LEU A 92 23.10 3.37 13.13
C LEU A 92 24.23 2.60 12.43
N LYS A 93 24.04 2.09 11.20
CA LYS A 93 25.14 1.50 10.42
C LYS A 93 26.21 2.55 10.16
N PRO A 94 27.48 2.28 10.52
CA PRO A 94 28.60 3.17 10.16
C PRO A 94 28.66 3.32 8.64
N ILE A 95 28.88 4.53 8.18
CA ILE A 95 29.33 4.78 6.81
C ILE A 95 30.82 4.43 6.81
N ASP A 96 31.13 3.16 6.56
CA ASP A 96 32.51 2.71 6.36
C ASP A 96 33.00 3.31 5.05
N ALA A 97 33.83 4.35 5.17
CA ALA A 97 34.60 4.91 4.09
C ALA A 97 35.92 4.13 4.01
N ASP A 98 35.93 3.02 3.30
CA ASP A 98 37.17 2.43 2.77
C ASP A 98 37.21 2.63 1.27
N PHE A 99 37.86 3.72 0.87
CA PHE A 99 38.45 3.85 -0.45
C PHE A 99 39.94 3.56 -0.32
N ASP A 100 40.34 2.33 -0.62
CA ASP A 100 41.72 2.01 -0.93
C ASP A 100 41.90 1.96 -2.46
N ASP A 101 42.60 2.97 -2.96
CA ASP A 101 43.23 2.96 -4.29
C ASP A 101 44.32 1.91 -4.32
N LYS A 102 44.20 0.90 -5.17
CA LYS A 102 45.33 0.15 -5.75
C LYS A 102 45.03 -0.22 -7.17
N ASP A 103 45.84 0.38 -8.03
CA ASP A 103 46.02 0.06 -9.43
C ASP A 103 46.56 -1.36 -9.64
N ASP A 104 46.29 -1.84 -10.87
CA ASP A 104 47.01 -2.77 -11.73
C ASP A 104 46.61 -4.24 -11.86
N ASP A 105 46.09 -4.47 -13.07
CA ASP A 105 46.30 -5.60 -13.98
C ASP A 105 46.51 -7.04 -13.44
N ALA A 106 45.49 -7.87 -13.62
CA ALA A 106 45.66 -9.21 -14.23
C ALA A 106 44.28 -9.82 -14.59
N ALA A 107 44.10 -10.06 -15.86
CA ALA A 107 43.01 -10.85 -16.42
C ALA A 107 43.07 -12.30 -15.95
N ALA A 108 41.95 -12.88 -15.65
CA ALA A 108 41.42 -14.17 -16.11
C ALA A 108 40.41 -14.76 -15.13
N ASP A 109 39.19 -14.92 -15.62
CA ASP A 109 38.23 -16.00 -15.35
C ASP A 109 38.16 -16.59 -13.91
N MET A 110 37.34 -15.98 -13.09
CA MET A 110 36.45 -16.69 -12.17
C MET A 110 35.22 -15.81 -11.93
N GLU A 111 34.14 -16.02 -12.71
CA GLU A 111 32.81 -15.55 -12.37
C GLU A 111 32.35 -16.23 -11.07
N THR A 112 32.73 -15.66 -9.96
CA THR A 112 31.95 -15.85 -8.72
C THR A 112 30.68 -15.06 -8.90
N GLU A 113 29.55 -15.74 -8.96
CA GLU A 113 28.22 -15.14 -8.81
C GLU A 113 28.15 -14.43 -7.45
N GLU A 114 28.64 -13.20 -7.37
CA GLU A 114 28.21 -12.27 -6.35
C GLU A 114 26.70 -12.09 -6.56
N LYS A 115 25.88 -12.64 -5.65
CA LYS A 115 24.46 -12.31 -5.54
C LYS A 115 24.38 -10.80 -5.48
N LYS A 116 24.08 -10.13 -6.58
CA LYS A 116 23.81 -8.69 -6.63
C LYS A 116 22.77 -8.41 -5.56
N LYS A 117 23.16 -7.75 -4.48
CA LYS A 117 22.27 -7.35 -3.40
C LYS A 117 21.16 -6.51 -4.03
N SER A 118 19.92 -7.01 -3.99
CA SER A 118 18.80 -6.28 -4.56
C SER A 118 18.64 -4.94 -3.83
N LEU A 119 18.54 -3.85 -4.58
CA LEU A 119 18.30 -2.52 -4.02
C LEU A 119 17.01 -2.52 -3.19
N ASP A 120 17.00 -1.74 -2.12
CA ASP A 120 15.77 -1.49 -1.36
C ASP A 120 14.69 -0.87 -2.25
N MET A 121 13.42 -1.12 -1.92
CA MET A 121 12.26 -0.64 -2.68
C MET A 121 12.27 0.88 -2.90
N ASP A 122 12.67 1.65 -1.90
CA ASP A 122 12.72 3.11 -1.98
C ASP A 122 13.71 3.56 -3.07
N THR A 123 14.87 2.91 -3.10
CA THR A 123 15.90 3.16 -4.10
C THR A 123 15.44 2.71 -5.49
N GLN A 124 14.78 1.55 -5.58
CA GLN A 124 14.23 1.05 -6.84
C GLN A 124 13.18 2.02 -7.42
N LEU A 125 12.28 2.54 -6.60
CA LEU A 125 11.24 3.48 -7.05
C LEU A 125 11.83 4.78 -7.63
N VAL A 126 12.85 5.33 -6.98
CA VAL A 126 13.46 6.61 -7.39
C VAL A 126 14.36 6.44 -8.61
N ASN A 127 15.18 5.38 -8.63
CA ASN A 127 16.23 5.18 -9.64
C ASN A 127 15.78 4.34 -10.85
N PHE A 128 14.51 3.90 -10.89
CA PHE A 128 14.03 3.12 -12.02
C PHE A 128 14.06 3.95 -13.32
N ASN A 129 14.97 3.63 -14.19
CA ASN A 129 15.10 4.20 -15.54
C ASN A 129 15.74 3.18 -16.49
N PRO A 130 15.02 2.12 -16.89
CA PRO A 130 15.57 1.04 -17.71
C PRO A 130 15.95 1.47 -19.13
N MET A 131 15.46 2.62 -19.58
CA MET A 131 15.81 3.20 -20.88
C MET A 131 16.96 4.21 -20.80
N GLY A 132 17.41 4.58 -19.58
CA GLY A 132 18.40 5.64 -19.40
C GLY A 132 19.70 5.43 -20.17
N GLU A 133 20.17 4.19 -20.26
CA GLU A 133 21.37 3.82 -21.04
C GLU A 133 21.11 3.76 -22.55
N LYS A 134 19.85 3.64 -22.98
CA LYS A 134 19.44 3.54 -24.39
C LYS A 134 18.84 4.84 -24.92
N ASP A 135 18.58 5.82 -24.06
CA ASP A 135 18.07 7.11 -24.50
C ASP A 135 19.18 7.90 -25.22
N PRO A 136 18.99 8.28 -26.50
CA PRO A 136 20.03 8.93 -27.30
C PRO A 136 20.46 10.32 -26.76
N TYR A 137 19.67 10.90 -25.87
CA TYR A 137 19.92 12.22 -25.28
C TYR A 137 20.31 12.16 -23.79
N GLY A 138 20.33 10.96 -23.18
CA GLY A 138 20.65 10.79 -21.77
C GLY A 138 19.64 11.42 -20.83
N ALA A 139 18.34 11.33 -21.13
CA ALA A 139 17.30 11.90 -20.29
C ALA A 139 17.30 11.27 -18.89
N SER A 140 17.31 12.11 -17.84
CA SER A 140 17.31 11.67 -16.45
C SER A 140 15.95 11.13 -15.97
N VAL A 141 14.91 11.29 -16.77
CA VAL A 141 13.56 10.77 -16.52
C VAL A 141 13.04 10.07 -17.77
N MET A 142 12.08 9.18 -17.59
CA MET A 142 11.45 8.44 -18.68
C MET A 142 10.90 9.39 -19.76
N PRO A 143 11.35 9.32 -21.03
CA PRO A 143 10.78 10.06 -22.15
C PRO A 143 9.32 9.62 -22.41
N MET A 144 8.50 10.56 -22.88
CA MET A 144 7.12 10.29 -23.23
C MET A 144 6.94 10.20 -24.76
N TYR A 145 6.54 9.03 -25.25
CA TYR A 145 6.26 8.77 -26.65
C TYR A 145 4.76 8.95 -26.92
N GLN A 146 4.34 10.21 -27.09
CA GLN A 146 2.95 10.57 -27.37
C GLN A 146 2.65 10.49 -28.87
N THR A 147 2.53 9.27 -29.39
CA THR A 147 2.21 8.98 -30.78
C THR A 147 1.21 7.84 -30.90
N SER A 148 0.44 7.79 -31.98
CA SER A 148 -0.44 6.65 -32.27
C SER A 148 0.24 5.55 -33.07
N THR A 149 1.20 5.91 -33.95
CA THR A 149 1.86 5.00 -34.88
C THR A 149 3.36 5.20 -34.88
N PHE A 150 4.10 4.14 -35.24
CA PHE A 150 5.55 4.17 -35.42
C PHE A 150 5.90 3.83 -36.86
N MET A 151 6.84 4.56 -37.46
CA MET A 151 7.31 4.28 -38.82
C MET A 151 8.03 2.94 -38.85
N GLN A 152 7.76 2.14 -39.86
CA GLN A 152 8.39 0.85 -40.06
C GLN A 152 9.59 0.97 -41.00
N PRO A 153 10.66 0.17 -40.82
CA PRO A 153 11.82 0.20 -41.70
C PRO A 153 11.49 -0.24 -43.13
N ALA A 154 10.55 -1.18 -43.33
CA ALA A 154 10.06 -1.63 -44.63
C ALA A 154 8.66 -2.23 -44.51
N ALA A 155 7.98 -2.46 -45.63
CA ALA A 155 6.63 -3.03 -45.64
C ALA A 155 6.55 -4.47 -45.10
N ASP A 156 7.62 -5.20 -45.17
CA ASP A 156 7.81 -6.59 -44.74
C ASP A 156 8.73 -6.74 -43.51
N LYS A 157 9.17 -5.61 -42.93
CA LYS A 157 10.05 -5.61 -41.77
C LYS A 157 9.52 -4.64 -40.70
N PHE A 158 9.16 -5.18 -39.56
CA PHE A 158 8.65 -4.41 -38.43
C PHE A 158 9.79 -4.04 -37.45
N GLY A 159 9.66 -2.86 -36.85
CA GLY A 159 10.43 -2.45 -35.67
C GLY A 159 9.81 -3.00 -34.38
N ASP A 160 10.34 -2.55 -33.24
CA ASP A 160 9.85 -2.98 -31.91
C ASP A 160 8.42 -2.53 -31.63
N TYR A 161 7.97 -1.44 -32.26
CA TYR A 161 6.63 -0.87 -32.11
C TYR A 161 6.01 -0.55 -33.48
N ASP A 162 4.70 -0.72 -33.60
CA ASP A 162 3.90 -0.38 -34.76
C ASP A 162 2.79 0.62 -34.41
N TYR A 163 2.05 0.32 -33.38
CA TYR A 163 0.85 1.04 -32.99
C TYR A 163 0.71 1.10 -31.47
N THR A 164 0.41 2.30 -30.91
CA THR A 164 0.42 2.52 -29.44
C THR A 164 -0.58 1.64 -28.67
N ARG A 165 -1.67 1.18 -29.29
CA ARG A 165 -2.57 0.22 -28.64
C ARG A 165 -1.86 -1.10 -28.34
N SER A 166 -1.07 -1.61 -29.28
CA SER A 166 -0.34 -2.87 -29.18
C SER A 166 0.91 -2.76 -28.29
N GLY A 167 1.70 -1.69 -28.46
CA GLY A 167 2.92 -1.44 -27.71
C GLY A 167 3.31 0.04 -27.71
N ASN A 168 3.93 0.52 -26.64
CA ASN A 168 4.45 1.89 -26.55
C ASN A 168 5.60 1.94 -25.54
N PRO A 169 6.77 2.55 -25.86
CA PRO A 169 7.93 2.57 -24.98
C PRO A 169 7.64 3.12 -23.59
N THR A 170 6.81 4.18 -23.48
CA THR A 170 6.43 4.78 -22.19
C THR A 170 5.59 3.82 -21.34
N ARG A 171 4.63 3.12 -21.97
CA ARG A 171 3.81 2.13 -21.27
C ARG A 171 4.63 0.92 -20.83
N ASP A 172 5.53 0.43 -21.66
CA ASP A 172 6.35 -0.73 -21.33
C ASP A 172 7.30 -0.46 -20.17
N GLN A 173 7.85 0.77 -20.08
CA GLN A 173 8.64 1.17 -18.92
C GLN A 173 7.80 1.19 -17.63
N LEU A 174 6.58 1.74 -17.66
CA LEU A 174 5.68 1.69 -16.51
C LEU A 174 5.36 0.24 -16.14
N GLN A 175 5.04 -0.60 -17.12
CA GLN A 175 4.72 -2.02 -16.89
C GLN A 175 5.90 -2.75 -16.26
N LEU A 176 7.11 -2.54 -16.75
CA LEU A 176 8.32 -3.12 -16.17
C LEU A 176 8.56 -2.62 -14.73
N GLN A 177 8.36 -1.33 -14.46
CA GLN A 177 8.44 -0.79 -13.11
C GLN A 177 7.42 -1.46 -12.18
N CYS A 178 6.16 -1.57 -12.61
CA CYS A 178 5.11 -2.21 -11.82
C CYS A 178 5.40 -3.70 -11.53
N ALA A 179 5.92 -4.45 -12.51
CA ALA A 179 6.30 -5.85 -12.32
C ALA A 179 7.38 -6.01 -11.22
N ASN A 180 8.37 -5.13 -11.20
CA ASN A 180 9.44 -5.16 -10.20
C ASN A 180 8.96 -4.87 -8.76
N LEU A 181 7.84 -4.14 -8.60
CA LEU A 181 7.32 -3.80 -7.27
C LEU A 181 6.80 -5.01 -6.48
N GLU A 182 6.38 -6.06 -7.15
CA GLU A 182 5.90 -7.29 -6.49
C GLU A 182 7.03 -8.22 -6.05
N ASN A 183 8.30 -7.86 -6.32
CA ASN A 183 9.50 -8.63 -5.94
C ASN A 183 9.40 -10.11 -6.35
N SER A 184 8.85 -10.36 -7.53
CA SER A 184 8.68 -11.69 -8.11
C SER A 184 9.49 -11.74 -9.41
N PRO A 185 10.62 -12.47 -9.45
CA PRO A 185 11.41 -12.62 -10.65
C PRO A 185 10.56 -13.14 -11.81
N GLY A 186 10.77 -12.60 -13.01
CA GLY A 186 10.00 -12.99 -14.20
C GLY A 186 8.57 -12.45 -14.26
N ALA A 187 8.10 -11.72 -13.25
CA ALA A 187 6.76 -11.12 -13.27
C ALA A 187 6.56 -10.18 -14.45
N ARG A 188 5.35 -10.14 -14.98
CA ARG A 188 4.94 -9.25 -16.07
C ARG A 188 3.70 -8.44 -15.68
N ALA A 189 3.72 -7.15 -15.96
CA ALA A 189 2.61 -6.25 -15.68
C ALA A 189 1.97 -5.71 -16.96
N PHE A 190 0.68 -5.38 -16.86
CA PHE A 190 -0.14 -4.80 -17.93
C PHE A 190 -0.86 -3.58 -17.39
N ALA A 191 -0.67 -2.42 -18.04
CA ALA A 191 -1.28 -1.15 -17.63
C ALA A 191 -2.53 -0.85 -18.44
N PHE A 192 -3.65 -0.67 -17.74
CA PHE A 192 -5.00 -0.46 -18.28
C PHE A 192 -5.51 0.95 -17.99
N THR A 193 -6.46 1.42 -18.77
CA THR A 193 -7.10 2.74 -18.62
C THR A 193 -7.74 2.97 -17.25
N THR A 194 -8.16 1.91 -16.56
CA THR A 194 -8.79 1.98 -15.23
C THR A 194 -8.54 0.68 -14.44
N GLY A 195 -8.68 0.74 -13.11
CA GLY A 195 -8.72 -0.49 -12.30
C GLY A 195 -9.83 -1.44 -12.73
N MET A 196 -10.99 -0.92 -13.15
CA MET A 196 -12.07 -1.76 -13.67
C MET A 196 -11.70 -2.46 -14.98
N ALA A 197 -10.94 -1.81 -15.89
CA ALA A 197 -10.46 -2.46 -17.10
C ALA A 197 -9.48 -3.61 -16.78
N ALA A 198 -8.62 -3.44 -15.76
CA ALA A 198 -7.76 -4.52 -15.28
C ALA A 198 -8.57 -5.70 -14.72
N ILE A 199 -9.57 -5.42 -13.86
CA ILE A 199 -10.48 -6.45 -13.32
C ILE A 199 -11.25 -7.15 -14.44
N THR A 200 -11.71 -6.43 -15.46
CA THR A 200 -12.41 -6.99 -16.61
C THR A 200 -11.50 -7.93 -17.40
N ALA A 201 -10.28 -7.52 -17.73
CA ALA A 201 -9.32 -8.36 -18.44
C ALA A 201 -9.02 -9.66 -17.66
N VAL A 202 -8.88 -9.57 -16.32
CA VAL A 202 -8.72 -10.76 -15.47
C VAL A 202 -9.99 -11.63 -15.47
N SER A 203 -11.18 -11.03 -15.48
CA SER A 203 -12.43 -11.79 -15.53
C SER A 203 -12.62 -12.58 -16.84
N HIS A 204 -12.02 -12.13 -17.94
CA HIS A 204 -12.05 -12.82 -19.24
C HIS A 204 -11.16 -14.08 -19.30
N LEU A 205 -10.37 -14.34 -18.26
CA LEU A 205 -9.68 -15.62 -18.09
C LEU A 205 -10.64 -16.78 -17.74
N VAL A 206 -11.88 -16.43 -17.36
CA VAL A 206 -12.97 -17.39 -17.06
C VAL A 206 -13.87 -17.50 -18.27
N GLN A 207 -14.10 -18.70 -18.74
CA GLN A 207 -14.93 -18.97 -19.93
C GLN A 207 -16.39 -19.26 -19.54
N ALA A 208 -17.28 -19.22 -20.55
CA ALA A 208 -18.67 -19.63 -20.36
C ALA A 208 -18.75 -21.09 -19.90
N GLY A 209 -19.52 -21.33 -18.84
CA GLY A 209 -19.63 -22.63 -18.19
C GLY A 209 -18.69 -22.82 -16.99
N GLU A 210 -17.64 -22.02 -16.88
CA GLU A 210 -16.76 -22.01 -15.72
C GLU A 210 -17.29 -21.14 -14.57
N GLU A 211 -16.61 -21.21 -13.43
CA GLU A 211 -16.98 -20.52 -12.21
C GLU A 211 -15.90 -19.54 -11.73
N VAL A 212 -16.37 -18.36 -11.27
CA VAL A 212 -15.57 -17.43 -10.46
C VAL A 212 -16.14 -17.34 -9.05
N ILE A 213 -15.26 -17.50 -8.04
CA ILE A 213 -15.58 -17.25 -6.63
C ILE A 213 -15.04 -15.86 -6.26
N VAL A 214 -15.89 -15.01 -5.72
CA VAL A 214 -15.55 -13.62 -5.33
C VAL A 214 -15.76 -13.47 -3.83
N ASN A 215 -14.86 -12.72 -3.15
CA ASN A 215 -15.11 -12.41 -1.75
C ASN A 215 -16.44 -11.64 -1.59
N ASP A 216 -17.23 -11.98 -0.59
CA ASP A 216 -18.55 -11.39 -0.36
C ASP A 216 -18.46 -9.89 -0.05
N ASP A 217 -17.43 -9.45 0.68
CA ASP A 217 -17.12 -8.04 0.92
C ASP A 217 -16.11 -7.53 -0.12
N SER A 218 -16.57 -7.34 -1.35
CA SER A 218 -15.77 -6.82 -2.47
C SER A 218 -16.22 -5.43 -2.90
N TYR A 219 -15.30 -4.70 -3.54
CA TYR A 219 -15.58 -3.39 -4.12
C TYR A 219 -16.87 -3.37 -4.95
N GLY A 220 -17.69 -2.35 -4.78
CA GLY A 220 -18.98 -2.25 -5.48
C GLY A 220 -18.88 -2.29 -7.03
N GLY A 221 -17.73 -1.91 -7.60
CA GLY A 221 -17.44 -2.07 -9.03
C GLY A 221 -17.26 -3.52 -9.43
N THR A 222 -16.48 -4.28 -8.66
CA THR A 222 -16.27 -5.73 -8.85
C THR A 222 -17.59 -6.46 -8.74
N TYR A 223 -18.40 -6.17 -7.71
CA TYR A 223 -19.74 -6.73 -7.57
C TYR A 223 -20.61 -6.47 -8.81
N ARG A 224 -20.65 -5.21 -9.32
CA ARG A 224 -21.44 -4.88 -10.52
C ARG A 224 -20.96 -5.65 -11.76
N LEU A 225 -19.65 -5.71 -11.98
CA LEU A 225 -19.06 -6.44 -13.11
C LEU A 225 -19.48 -7.90 -13.07
N MET A 226 -19.25 -8.56 -11.95
CA MET A 226 -19.52 -9.99 -11.80
C MET A 226 -21.02 -10.30 -11.88
N SER A 227 -21.86 -9.57 -11.11
CA SER A 227 -23.30 -9.84 -11.05
C SER A 227 -24.10 -9.41 -12.28
N LYS A 228 -23.62 -8.42 -13.07
CA LYS A 228 -24.40 -7.83 -14.18
C LYS A 228 -23.78 -8.04 -15.56
N VAL A 229 -22.50 -8.35 -15.64
CA VAL A 229 -21.79 -8.54 -16.91
C VAL A 229 -21.34 -10.00 -17.03
N ALA A 230 -20.43 -10.49 -16.17
CA ALA A 230 -19.89 -11.84 -16.25
C ALA A 230 -20.99 -12.91 -16.21
N SER A 231 -22.00 -12.76 -15.35
CA SER A 231 -23.14 -13.70 -15.27
C SER A 231 -23.94 -13.78 -16.59
N LYS A 232 -23.97 -12.71 -17.39
CA LYS A 232 -24.64 -12.73 -18.73
C LYS A 232 -23.79 -13.36 -19.83
N GLN A 233 -22.48 -13.50 -19.57
CA GLN A 233 -21.53 -14.18 -20.46
C GLN A 233 -21.49 -15.71 -20.23
N GLY A 234 -22.37 -16.23 -19.38
CA GLY A 234 -22.44 -17.65 -19.07
C GLY A 234 -21.44 -18.10 -18.00
N ILE A 235 -20.81 -17.16 -17.28
CA ILE A 235 -19.93 -17.43 -16.16
C ILE A 235 -20.76 -17.62 -14.89
N SER A 236 -20.52 -18.70 -14.14
CA SER A 236 -21.10 -18.89 -12.80
C SER A 236 -20.38 -17.98 -11.80
N VAL A 237 -21.12 -17.14 -11.08
CA VAL A 237 -20.54 -16.22 -10.08
C VAL A 237 -21.05 -16.59 -8.70
N ARG A 238 -20.13 -16.89 -7.79
CA ARG A 238 -20.44 -17.23 -6.40
C ARG A 238 -19.71 -16.29 -5.44
N TYR A 239 -20.44 -15.80 -4.44
CA TYR A 239 -19.89 -14.95 -3.39
C TYR A 239 -19.69 -15.76 -2.12
N VAL A 240 -18.48 -15.73 -1.57
CA VAL A 240 -18.07 -16.50 -0.39
C VAL A 240 -17.34 -15.59 0.59
N ASN A 241 -17.64 -15.70 1.87
CA ASN A 241 -16.85 -15.02 2.90
C ASN A 241 -15.51 -15.76 3.08
N MET A 242 -14.45 -15.20 2.52
CA MET A 242 -13.09 -15.78 2.57
C MET A 242 -12.20 -15.05 3.59
N ALA A 243 -12.75 -14.16 4.41
CA ALA A 243 -12.02 -13.43 5.43
C ALA A 243 -11.96 -14.17 6.78
N GLY A 244 -10.97 -13.80 7.59
CA GLY A 244 -10.77 -14.31 8.95
C GLY A 244 -10.35 -15.77 9.01
N LYS A 245 -10.42 -16.32 10.21
CA LYS A 245 -9.98 -17.69 10.51
C LYS A 245 -10.83 -18.77 9.80
N THR A 246 -12.09 -18.48 9.52
CA THR A 246 -13.01 -19.41 8.84
C THR A 246 -12.95 -19.29 7.31
N GLY A 247 -12.37 -18.24 6.79
CA GLY A 247 -12.28 -17.96 5.35
C GLY A 247 -11.74 -19.11 4.51
N PRO A 248 -10.61 -19.72 4.89
CA PRO A 248 -10.06 -20.88 4.16
C PRO A 248 -11.03 -22.07 4.10
N ALA A 249 -11.67 -22.44 5.21
CA ALA A 249 -12.65 -23.53 5.23
C ALA A 249 -13.89 -23.23 4.37
N ASN A 250 -14.34 -21.97 4.35
CA ASN A 250 -15.44 -21.54 3.50
C ASN A 250 -15.08 -21.63 2.01
N LEU A 251 -13.83 -21.26 1.64
CA LEU A 251 -13.36 -21.43 0.26
C LEU A 251 -13.26 -22.91 -0.11
N GLU A 252 -12.65 -23.73 0.75
CA GLU A 252 -12.49 -25.18 0.51
C GLU A 252 -13.84 -25.85 0.25
N ALA A 253 -14.87 -25.53 1.05
CA ALA A 253 -16.23 -26.03 0.85
C ALA A 253 -16.91 -25.49 -0.43
N ALA A 254 -16.45 -24.35 -0.93
CA ALA A 254 -17.00 -23.71 -2.13
C ALA A 254 -16.28 -24.14 -3.42
N LEU A 255 -15.04 -24.56 -3.37
CA LEU A 255 -14.27 -24.97 -4.55
C LEU A 255 -14.94 -26.14 -5.28
N SER A 256 -14.93 -26.09 -6.60
CA SER A 256 -15.46 -27.13 -7.49
C SER A 256 -14.51 -27.37 -8.67
N PRO A 257 -14.66 -28.48 -9.43
CA PRO A 257 -13.89 -28.67 -10.66
C PRO A 257 -14.08 -27.57 -11.71
N MET A 258 -15.19 -26.84 -11.64
CA MET A 258 -15.48 -25.72 -12.54
C MET A 258 -14.90 -24.39 -12.08
N THR A 259 -14.35 -24.31 -10.86
CA THR A 259 -13.79 -23.08 -10.32
C THR A 259 -12.48 -22.73 -11.01
N ARG A 260 -12.51 -21.72 -11.88
CA ARG A 260 -11.35 -21.22 -12.64
C ARG A 260 -10.63 -20.08 -11.95
N LEU A 261 -11.36 -19.20 -11.26
CA LEU A 261 -10.81 -18.01 -10.67
C LEU A 261 -11.39 -17.74 -9.28
N VAL A 262 -10.52 -17.42 -8.34
CA VAL A 262 -10.89 -16.88 -7.02
C VAL A 262 -10.39 -15.45 -6.96
N MET A 263 -11.28 -14.50 -6.64
CA MET A 263 -10.96 -13.07 -6.54
C MET A 263 -11.18 -12.57 -5.13
N ILE A 264 -10.16 -11.99 -4.52
CA ILE A 264 -10.23 -11.40 -3.18
C ILE A 264 -9.66 -9.98 -3.13
N GLU A 265 -10.04 -9.25 -2.09
CA GLU A 265 -9.42 -8.04 -1.60
C GLU A 265 -8.94 -8.29 -0.17
N SER A 266 -7.75 -7.81 0.21
CA SER A 266 -7.26 -7.94 1.59
C SER A 266 -6.28 -6.81 1.94
N PRO A 267 -6.68 -5.90 2.86
CA PRO A 267 -8.00 -5.74 3.50
C PRO A 267 -9.13 -5.46 2.52
N THR A 268 -10.37 -5.84 2.88
CA THR A 268 -11.55 -5.56 2.05
C THR A 268 -11.97 -4.09 2.13
N ASN A 269 -12.69 -3.61 1.14
CA ASN A 269 -13.26 -2.27 1.10
C ASN A 269 -14.80 -2.31 1.14
N PRO A 270 -15.46 -1.77 2.19
CA PRO A 270 -14.88 -0.89 3.21
C PRO A 270 -14.64 -1.55 4.58
N MET A 271 -15.03 -2.80 4.81
CA MET A 271 -15.11 -3.42 6.14
C MET A 271 -13.75 -3.80 6.73
N GLN A 272 -12.65 -3.63 5.98
CA GLN A 272 -11.28 -3.95 6.42
C GLN A 272 -11.07 -5.41 6.84
N ARG A 273 -11.89 -6.35 6.34
CA ARG A 273 -11.74 -7.78 6.64
C ARG A 273 -10.47 -8.32 6.00
N ILE A 274 -9.81 -9.26 6.64
CA ILE A 274 -8.52 -9.80 6.21
C ILE A 274 -8.67 -11.22 5.70
N CYS A 275 -8.22 -11.50 4.49
CA CYS A 275 -8.12 -12.83 3.93
C CYS A 275 -6.71 -13.41 4.16
N ASN A 276 -6.60 -14.69 4.51
CA ASN A 276 -5.30 -15.38 4.62
C ASN A 276 -4.80 -15.77 3.22
N ILE A 277 -4.01 -14.89 2.61
CA ILE A 277 -3.58 -15.03 1.21
C ILE A 277 -2.85 -16.34 0.96
N ARG A 278 -1.91 -16.73 1.83
CA ARG A 278 -1.10 -17.94 1.66
C ARG A 278 -1.97 -19.21 1.68
N GLU A 279 -2.91 -19.28 2.60
CA GLU A 279 -3.77 -20.44 2.73
C GLU A 279 -4.80 -20.52 1.60
N LEU A 280 -5.38 -19.38 1.18
CA LEU A 280 -6.27 -19.36 0.03
C LEU A 280 -5.55 -19.73 -1.26
N SER A 281 -4.30 -19.29 -1.46
CA SER A 281 -3.46 -19.70 -2.59
C SER A 281 -3.23 -21.21 -2.59
N ARG A 282 -2.85 -21.77 -1.45
CA ARG A 282 -2.64 -23.22 -1.31
C ARG A 282 -3.89 -24.03 -1.69
N LEU A 283 -5.07 -23.57 -1.27
CA LEU A 283 -6.35 -24.22 -1.59
C LEU A 283 -6.68 -24.12 -3.08
N CYS A 284 -6.50 -22.95 -3.69
CA CYS A 284 -6.70 -22.75 -5.13
C CYS A 284 -5.81 -23.70 -5.95
N HIS A 285 -4.52 -23.76 -5.65
CA HIS A 285 -3.58 -24.59 -6.38
C HIS A 285 -3.77 -26.09 -6.13
N ALA A 286 -4.36 -26.47 -5.00
CA ALA A 286 -4.71 -27.86 -4.70
C ALA A 286 -6.03 -28.30 -5.37
N ASN A 287 -6.86 -27.36 -5.84
CA ASN A 287 -8.15 -27.68 -6.47
C ASN A 287 -7.94 -28.40 -7.80
N LYS A 288 -8.64 -29.50 -7.98
CA LYS A 288 -8.65 -30.26 -9.24
C LYS A 288 -9.64 -29.60 -10.21
N CYS A 289 -9.19 -28.56 -10.87
CA CYS A 289 -9.94 -27.90 -11.94
C CYS A 289 -9.92 -28.77 -13.21
N GLU A 290 -11.05 -28.85 -13.92
CA GLU A 290 -11.16 -29.62 -15.18
C GLU A 290 -10.40 -28.95 -16.33
N ASN A 291 -10.13 -27.64 -16.22
CA ASN A 291 -9.51 -26.86 -17.28
C ASN A 291 -8.00 -26.75 -17.14
N GLU A 292 -7.30 -26.64 -18.27
CA GLU A 292 -5.86 -26.40 -18.30
C GLU A 292 -5.49 -25.13 -17.49
N GLY A 293 -4.49 -25.26 -16.63
CA GLY A 293 -3.95 -24.16 -15.83
C GLY A 293 -4.58 -24.00 -14.44
N GLY A 294 -5.47 -24.91 -14.00
CA GLY A 294 -5.96 -24.99 -12.62
C GLY A 294 -6.81 -23.78 -12.18
N THR A 295 -7.04 -23.67 -10.89
CA THR A 295 -7.75 -22.54 -10.26
C THR A 295 -6.76 -21.43 -9.93
N LEU A 296 -6.99 -20.22 -10.44
CA LEU A 296 -6.17 -19.04 -10.23
C LEU A 296 -6.62 -18.24 -9.00
N LEU A 297 -5.68 -17.68 -8.25
CA LEU A 297 -5.95 -16.69 -7.20
C LEU A 297 -5.56 -15.30 -7.69
N SER A 298 -6.53 -14.40 -7.80
CA SER A 298 -6.34 -12.97 -8.09
C SER A 298 -6.61 -12.11 -6.86
N ILE A 299 -5.72 -11.19 -6.56
CA ILE A 299 -5.81 -10.29 -5.40
C ILE A 299 -5.83 -8.84 -5.84
N ASP A 300 -6.89 -8.13 -5.50
CA ASP A 300 -6.88 -6.67 -5.57
C ASP A 300 -6.14 -6.12 -4.34
N ASN A 301 -4.89 -5.72 -4.54
CA ASN A 301 -3.98 -5.19 -3.52
C ASN A 301 -3.99 -3.65 -3.46
N THR A 302 -5.02 -3.02 -4.01
CA THR A 302 -5.12 -1.55 -4.10
C THR A 302 -5.04 -0.88 -2.73
N MET A 303 -5.63 -1.48 -1.69
CA MET A 303 -5.68 -0.91 -0.34
C MET A 303 -4.31 -0.82 0.34
N MET A 304 -3.40 -1.75 0.04
CA MET A 304 -2.10 -1.86 0.71
C MET A 304 -0.95 -1.31 -0.12
N SER A 305 -1.07 -1.30 -1.43
CA SER A 305 0.03 -1.06 -2.37
C SER A 305 1.18 -2.08 -2.21
N PRO A 306 2.13 -2.16 -3.16
CA PRO A 306 3.30 -3.04 -3.04
C PRO A 306 4.25 -2.66 -1.88
N ILE A 307 4.09 -1.45 -1.33
CA ILE A 307 4.91 -0.98 -0.19
C ILE A 307 4.60 -1.77 1.08
N LEU A 308 3.33 -2.09 1.30
CA LEU A 308 2.89 -2.72 2.54
C LEU A 308 2.58 -4.21 2.39
N GLN A 309 2.22 -4.67 1.20
CA GLN A 309 1.84 -6.06 0.95
C GLN A 309 2.20 -6.46 -0.48
N ARG A 310 2.78 -7.65 -0.67
CA ARG A 310 3.16 -8.22 -1.98
C ARG A 310 2.55 -9.61 -2.13
N PRO A 311 1.37 -9.71 -2.72
CA PRO A 311 0.65 -10.99 -2.80
C PRO A 311 1.33 -12.04 -3.67
N LEU A 312 2.14 -11.67 -4.68
CA LEU A 312 2.88 -12.67 -5.48
C LEU A 312 3.87 -13.46 -4.62
N GLU A 313 4.51 -12.83 -3.63
CA GLU A 313 5.39 -13.53 -2.66
C GLU A 313 4.62 -14.52 -1.76
N MET A 314 3.30 -14.42 -1.73
CA MET A 314 2.42 -15.26 -0.91
C MET A 314 1.72 -16.34 -1.73
N GLY A 315 2.03 -16.43 -3.02
CA GLY A 315 1.51 -17.46 -3.91
C GLY A 315 0.33 -17.03 -4.78
N ALA A 316 -0.11 -15.77 -4.74
CA ALA A 316 -1.10 -15.27 -5.71
C ALA A 316 -0.58 -15.44 -7.16
N ASP A 317 -1.48 -15.68 -8.08
CA ASP A 317 -1.16 -15.80 -9.51
C ASP A 317 -1.23 -14.44 -10.21
N ILE A 318 -2.19 -13.60 -9.77
CA ILE A 318 -2.44 -12.28 -10.33
C ILE A 318 -2.62 -11.28 -9.20
N VAL A 319 -1.95 -10.13 -9.31
CA VAL A 319 -2.19 -8.98 -8.44
C VAL A 319 -2.77 -7.84 -9.26
N ILE A 320 -3.85 -7.26 -8.78
CA ILE A 320 -4.50 -6.11 -9.40
C ILE A 320 -4.29 -4.88 -8.52
N HIS A 321 -4.02 -3.74 -9.16
CA HIS A 321 -4.03 -2.44 -8.53
C HIS A 321 -4.90 -1.47 -9.32
N SER A 322 -5.80 -0.76 -8.66
CA SER A 322 -6.25 0.51 -9.17
C SER A 322 -5.10 1.52 -8.99
N ALA A 323 -4.28 1.68 -10.03
CA ALA A 323 -3.12 2.57 -9.98
C ALA A 323 -3.51 4.05 -9.81
N THR A 324 -4.78 4.40 -10.02
CA THR A 324 -5.44 5.66 -9.64
C THR A 324 -5.19 6.04 -8.16
N LYS A 325 -5.01 5.04 -7.27
CA LYS A 325 -4.94 5.20 -5.82
C LYS A 325 -3.50 5.52 -5.39
N PHE A 326 -2.92 4.73 -4.51
CA PHE A 326 -1.60 4.97 -3.93
C PHE A 326 -0.45 5.04 -4.95
N MET A 327 -0.54 4.29 -6.05
CA MET A 327 0.51 4.28 -7.07
C MET A 327 0.68 5.68 -7.70
N ALA A 328 -0.37 6.25 -8.26
CA ALA A 328 -0.36 7.64 -8.76
C ALA A 328 -0.40 8.67 -7.61
N GLY A 329 -1.34 8.53 -6.68
CA GLY A 329 -1.40 9.24 -5.41
C GLY A 329 -1.84 10.71 -5.45
N HIS A 330 -2.19 11.28 -6.60
CA HIS A 330 -2.44 12.71 -6.76
C HIS A 330 -3.83 13.07 -7.25
N SER A 331 -4.73 12.08 -7.43
CA SER A 331 -6.11 12.26 -7.93
C SER A 331 -6.21 12.91 -9.32
N ASP A 332 -5.18 12.79 -10.14
CA ASP A 332 -5.02 13.43 -11.45
C ASP A 332 -4.99 12.46 -12.63
N VAL A 333 -4.99 11.14 -12.37
CA VAL A 333 -4.98 10.10 -13.40
C VAL A 333 -5.84 8.91 -12.98
N MET A 334 -6.50 8.29 -13.95
CA MET A 334 -7.15 6.99 -13.80
C MET A 334 -6.31 5.92 -14.49
N ALA A 335 -5.98 4.86 -13.74
CA ALA A 335 -5.19 3.75 -14.26
C ALA A 335 -5.48 2.45 -13.50
N GLY A 336 -5.25 1.32 -14.15
CA GLY A 336 -5.25 -0.01 -13.56
C GLY A 336 -3.99 -0.77 -13.94
N VAL A 337 -3.55 -1.68 -13.09
CA VAL A 337 -2.44 -2.57 -13.38
C VAL A 337 -2.82 -3.98 -12.96
N ALA A 338 -2.56 -4.97 -13.83
CA ALA A 338 -2.57 -6.39 -13.49
C ALA A 338 -1.16 -6.93 -13.63
N ILE A 339 -0.69 -7.68 -12.62
CA ILE A 339 0.66 -8.23 -12.56
C ILE A 339 0.53 -9.74 -12.42
N VAL A 340 1.20 -10.49 -13.31
CA VAL A 340 1.24 -11.96 -13.32
C VAL A 340 2.60 -12.40 -12.79
N ARG A 341 2.58 -13.44 -11.96
CA ARG A 341 3.77 -14.07 -11.42
C ARG A 341 4.53 -14.78 -12.54
N ASP A 342 5.83 -14.79 -12.45
CA ASP A 342 6.81 -15.51 -13.27
C ASP A 342 6.28 -16.09 -14.61
N VAL A 343 6.52 -15.36 -15.69
CA VAL A 343 6.02 -15.74 -17.04
C VAL A 343 6.93 -16.75 -17.76
N ASP A 344 8.05 -17.12 -17.19
CA ASP A 344 8.93 -18.15 -17.75
C ASP A 344 8.40 -19.55 -17.45
N ASP A 345 7.54 -19.72 -16.45
CA ASP A 345 6.73 -20.91 -16.23
C ASP A 345 5.61 -21.01 -17.29
N GLY A 346 5.49 -22.17 -17.94
CA GLY A 346 4.63 -22.38 -19.09
C GLY A 346 3.16 -22.00 -18.91
N ALA A 347 2.57 -22.21 -17.72
CA ALA A 347 1.20 -21.84 -17.39
C ALA A 347 1.04 -20.32 -17.24
N ASN A 348 1.95 -19.68 -16.52
CA ASN A 348 1.96 -18.22 -16.30
C ASN A 348 2.29 -17.45 -17.58
N LYS A 349 3.08 -18.04 -18.50
CA LYS A 349 3.31 -17.48 -19.82
C LYS A 349 2.01 -17.36 -20.62
N LYS A 350 1.21 -18.45 -20.68
CA LYS A 350 -0.11 -18.44 -21.33
C LYS A 350 -1.06 -17.40 -20.68
N LEU A 351 -1.00 -17.27 -19.36
CA LEU A 351 -1.77 -16.28 -18.61
C LEU A 351 -1.39 -14.85 -19.01
N ALA A 352 -0.10 -14.55 -19.08
CA ALA A 352 0.41 -13.25 -19.50
C ALA A 352 0.05 -12.93 -20.96
N GLU A 353 0.15 -13.92 -21.86
CA GLU A 353 -0.24 -13.80 -23.27
C GLU A 353 -1.74 -13.48 -23.40
N SER A 354 -2.59 -14.13 -22.59
CA SER A 354 -4.03 -13.87 -22.57
C SER A 354 -4.36 -12.44 -22.10
N LEU A 355 -3.71 -11.97 -21.03
CA LEU A 355 -3.91 -10.59 -20.56
C LEU A 355 -3.45 -9.54 -21.57
N TYR A 356 -2.31 -9.77 -22.23
CA TYR A 356 -1.86 -8.91 -23.33
C TYR A 356 -2.86 -8.91 -24.49
N PHE A 357 -3.37 -10.09 -24.86
CA PHE A 357 -4.37 -10.22 -25.91
C PHE A 357 -5.63 -9.41 -25.60
N TYR A 358 -6.20 -9.55 -24.40
CA TYR A 358 -7.39 -8.78 -23.99
C TYR A 358 -7.08 -7.28 -23.95
N GLN A 359 -5.95 -6.87 -23.38
CA GLN A 359 -5.55 -5.45 -23.36
C GLN A 359 -5.51 -4.84 -24.76
N ASN A 360 -4.93 -5.55 -25.73
CA ASN A 360 -4.79 -5.09 -27.10
C ASN A 360 -6.12 -5.18 -27.88
N ALA A 361 -6.81 -6.31 -27.82
CA ALA A 361 -8.03 -6.57 -28.60
C ALA A 361 -9.18 -5.65 -28.18
N GLU A 362 -9.34 -5.42 -26.87
CA GLU A 362 -10.37 -4.54 -26.30
C GLU A 362 -9.98 -3.06 -26.29
N GLY A 363 -8.71 -2.76 -26.59
CA GLY A 363 -8.23 -1.38 -26.65
C GLY A 363 -8.16 -0.69 -25.29
N THR A 364 -7.97 -1.44 -24.20
CA THR A 364 -7.99 -0.94 -22.82
C THR A 364 -6.60 -0.53 -22.29
N ALA A 365 -5.57 -0.53 -23.14
CA ALA A 365 -4.22 -0.15 -22.79
C ALA A 365 -4.12 1.32 -22.34
N LEU A 366 -3.37 1.58 -21.26
CA LEU A 366 -3.19 2.93 -20.71
C LEU A 366 -2.44 3.84 -21.69
N ALA A 367 -2.91 5.08 -21.85
CA ALA A 367 -2.30 6.07 -22.74
C ALA A 367 -0.90 6.51 -22.25
N PRO A 368 0.03 6.92 -23.15
CA PRO A 368 1.39 7.27 -22.76
C PRO A 368 1.49 8.40 -21.74
N PHE A 369 0.67 9.44 -21.85
CA PHE A 369 0.64 10.54 -20.88
C PHE A 369 0.24 10.05 -19.48
N ASP A 370 -0.79 9.23 -19.39
CA ASP A 370 -1.25 8.65 -18.12
C ASP A 370 -0.20 7.68 -17.54
N CYS A 371 0.48 6.90 -18.39
CA CYS A 371 1.62 6.08 -17.97
C CYS A 371 2.73 6.92 -17.33
N TRP A 372 3.05 8.07 -17.92
CA TRP A 372 4.07 8.98 -17.41
C TRP A 372 3.67 9.57 -16.05
N LEU A 373 2.40 9.99 -15.87
CA LEU A 373 1.87 10.47 -14.60
C LEU A 373 1.94 9.41 -13.50
N VAL A 374 1.55 8.17 -13.80
CA VAL A 374 1.66 7.05 -12.83
C VAL A 374 3.12 6.80 -12.47
N ALA A 375 4.03 6.70 -13.45
CA ALA A 375 5.45 6.50 -13.20
C ALA A 375 6.07 7.62 -12.34
N ARG A 376 5.65 8.88 -12.57
CA ARG A 376 6.04 10.01 -11.72
C ARG A 376 5.53 9.85 -10.29
N GLY A 377 4.27 9.41 -10.12
CA GLY A 377 3.68 9.13 -8.81
C GLY A 377 4.41 8.03 -8.04
N LEU A 378 4.83 6.96 -8.73
CA LEU A 378 5.55 5.83 -8.13
C LEU A 378 6.83 6.26 -7.42
N LYS A 379 7.56 7.26 -7.93
CA LYS A 379 8.83 7.73 -7.34
C LYS A 379 8.70 8.20 -5.89
N THR A 380 7.53 8.65 -5.47
CA THR A 380 7.26 9.11 -4.09
C THR A 380 6.29 8.20 -3.34
N MET A 381 5.92 7.06 -3.91
CA MET A 381 4.89 6.18 -3.32
C MET A 381 5.28 5.72 -1.91
N ALA A 382 6.50 5.29 -1.70
CA ALA A 382 6.96 4.82 -0.39
C ALA A 382 6.87 5.91 0.68
N LEU A 383 7.33 7.13 0.38
CA LEU A 383 7.23 8.27 1.29
C LEU A 383 5.78 8.60 1.63
N ARG A 384 4.90 8.65 0.62
CA ARG A 384 3.49 8.97 0.82
C ARG A 384 2.77 7.91 1.64
N VAL A 385 2.92 6.64 1.27
CA VAL A 385 2.26 5.52 1.96
C VAL A 385 2.67 5.43 3.43
N ARG A 386 3.96 5.61 3.74
CA ARG A 386 4.44 5.60 5.14
C ARG A 386 3.89 6.78 5.94
N GLN A 387 3.89 7.98 5.38
CA GLN A 387 3.33 9.15 6.05
C GLN A 387 1.82 9.02 6.23
N GLN A 388 1.09 8.58 5.22
CA GLN A 388 -0.35 8.31 5.29
C GLN A 388 -0.67 7.28 6.36
N GLN A 389 0.09 6.18 6.44
CA GLN A 389 -0.07 5.17 7.48
C GLN A 389 0.22 5.72 8.88
N SER A 390 1.31 6.49 9.04
CA SER A 390 1.63 7.13 10.33
C SER A 390 0.50 8.03 10.83
N ASN A 391 -0.13 8.79 9.93
CA ASN A 391 -1.29 9.61 10.25
C ASN A 391 -2.52 8.73 10.58
N ALA A 392 -2.75 7.66 9.80
CA ALA A 392 -3.90 6.77 9.98
C ALA A 392 -3.89 6.04 11.32
N VAL A 393 -2.73 5.59 11.78
CA VAL A 393 -2.56 4.99 13.13
C VAL A 393 -3.05 5.94 14.22
N GLN A 394 -2.66 7.21 14.14
CA GLN A 394 -3.03 8.23 15.15
C GLN A 394 -4.51 8.60 15.08
N ILE A 395 -5.09 8.68 13.88
CA ILE A 395 -6.53 8.88 13.70
C ILE A 395 -7.30 7.69 14.24
N ALA A 396 -6.89 6.45 13.92
CA ALA A 396 -7.56 5.25 14.42
C ALA A 396 -7.52 5.17 15.96
N ALA A 397 -6.41 5.52 16.59
CA ALA A 397 -6.28 5.61 18.04
C ALA A 397 -7.18 6.69 18.64
N PHE A 398 -7.24 7.89 18.03
CA PHE A 398 -8.15 8.96 18.44
C PHE A 398 -9.62 8.53 18.37
N LEU A 399 -10.03 7.90 17.28
CA LEU A 399 -11.39 7.40 17.09
C LEU A 399 -11.73 6.30 18.12
N ALA A 400 -10.82 5.34 18.31
CA ALA A 400 -11.04 4.22 19.24
C ALA A 400 -11.11 4.66 20.72
N SER A 401 -10.46 5.75 21.09
CA SER A 401 -10.50 6.31 22.46
C SER A 401 -11.71 7.21 22.72
N ASN A 402 -12.47 7.58 21.69
CA ASN A 402 -13.59 8.51 21.84
C ASN A 402 -14.94 7.77 21.90
N PRO A 403 -15.75 7.96 22.98
CA PRO A 403 -16.99 7.21 23.19
C PRO A 403 -18.12 7.52 22.18
N LEU A 404 -17.95 8.51 21.31
CA LEU A 404 -18.89 8.79 20.22
C LEU A 404 -18.81 7.77 19.07
N PHE A 405 -17.75 6.96 19.02
CA PHE A 405 -17.57 5.93 18.02
C PHE A 405 -17.80 4.55 18.62
N THR A 406 -18.73 3.81 18.06
CA THR A 406 -19.10 2.48 18.56
C THR A 406 -18.15 1.40 18.10
N ARG A 407 -17.51 1.60 16.93
CA ARG A 407 -16.57 0.66 16.35
C ARG A 407 -15.60 1.35 15.40
N VAL A 408 -14.33 0.92 15.43
CA VAL A 408 -13.28 1.37 14.49
C VAL A 408 -12.71 0.15 13.78
N TYR A 409 -12.63 0.24 12.46
CA TYR A 409 -12.06 -0.78 11.59
C TYR A 409 -10.75 -0.26 11.02
N TYR A 410 -9.66 -0.81 11.49
CA TYR A 410 -8.32 -0.52 10.99
C TYR A 410 -7.44 -1.76 11.14
N ALA A 411 -6.95 -2.28 10.02
CA ALA A 411 -6.20 -3.53 9.98
C ALA A 411 -4.91 -3.51 10.81
N GLY A 412 -4.36 -2.33 11.08
CA GLY A 412 -3.16 -2.13 11.90
C GLY A 412 -3.38 -2.08 13.40
N MET A 413 -4.62 -2.22 13.91
CA MET A 413 -4.89 -2.25 15.36
C MET A 413 -4.90 -3.68 15.89
N GLU A 414 -4.30 -3.92 17.07
CA GLU A 414 -4.33 -5.23 17.75
C GLU A 414 -5.77 -5.69 18.10
N SER A 415 -6.69 -4.74 18.28
CA SER A 415 -8.12 -5.02 18.49
C SER A 415 -8.85 -5.49 17.23
N HIS A 416 -8.22 -5.47 16.06
CA HIS A 416 -8.83 -5.98 14.85
C HIS A 416 -8.97 -7.51 14.93
N PRO A 417 -10.15 -8.10 14.61
CA PRO A 417 -10.39 -9.54 14.76
C PRO A 417 -9.36 -10.44 14.07
N ASP A 418 -8.83 -9.98 12.93
CA ASP A 418 -7.92 -10.73 12.07
C ASP A 418 -6.49 -10.15 12.09
N TYR A 419 -6.12 -9.40 13.15
CA TYR A 419 -4.81 -8.77 13.29
C TYR A 419 -3.66 -9.76 13.12
N ASP A 420 -3.76 -10.95 13.76
CA ASP A 420 -2.74 -11.99 13.69
C ASP A 420 -2.48 -12.47 12.25
N ILE A 421 -3.52 -12.52 11.40
CA ILE A 421 -3.38 -12.87 9.99
C ILE A 421 -2.72 -11.70 9.25
N HIS A 422 -3.17 -10.48 9.53
CA HIS A 422 -2.70 -9.28 8.83
C HIS A 422 -1.20 -9.04 9.00
N VAL A 423 -0.70 -9.09 10.22
CA VAL A 423 0.73 -8.84 10.53
C VAL A 423 1.69 -9.89 9.97
N GLN A 424 1.19 -11.06 9.57
CA GLN A 424 1.99 -12.10 8.92
C GLN A 424 2.16 -11.87 7.42
N GLN A 425 1.33 -11.03 6.81
CA GLN A 425 1.29 -10.82 5.36
C GLN A 425 1.50 -9.37 4.94
N ALA A 426 1.39 -8.41 5.86
CA ALA A 426 1.53 -6.99 5.58
C ALA A 426 2.51 -6.31 6.57
N SER A 427 3.20 -5.26 6.12
CA SER A 427 4.15 -4.50 6.94
C SER A 427 3.50 -3.35 7.71
N GLY A 428 2.18 -3.19 7.64
CA GLY A 428 1.41 -2.19 8.38
C GLY A 428 -0.06 -2.19 8.01
N GLY A 429 -0.86 -1.29 8.61
CA GLY A 429 -2.33 -1.24 8.47
C GLY A 429 -2.86 -0.43 7.29
N GLY A 430 -1.99 0.23 6.52
CA GLY A 430 -2.42 1.11 5.44
C GLY A 430 -2.90 2.49 5.93
N SER A 431 -3.65 3.19 5.09
CA SER A 431 -4.12 4.55 5.39
C SER A 431 -5.63 4.74 5.33
N VAL A 432 -6.38 3.66 5.18
CA VAL A 432 -7.85 3.72 5.20
C VAL A 432 -8.34 3.29 6.56
N VAL A 433 -9.16 4.13 7.19
CA VAL A 433 -9.80 3.87 8.49
C VAL A 433 -11.29 3.96 8.30
N CYS A 434 -12.04 2.99 8.81
CA CYS A 434 -13.50 3.04 8.82
C CYS A 434 -14.01 3.01 10.26
N PHE A 435 -15.18 3.61 10.50
CA PHE A 435 -15.77 3.66 11.82
C PHE A 435 -17.28 3.79 11.78
N GLU A 436 -17.94 3.36 12.85
CA GLU A 436 -19.36 3.53 13.12
C GLU A 436 -19.55 4.47 14.31
N THR A 437 -20.61 5.27 14.26
CA THR A 437 -20.99 6.18 15.36
C THR A 437 -22.19 5.64 16.14
N GLY A 438 -22.89 4.64 15.63
CA GLY A 438 -24.20 4.21 16.13
C GLY A 438 -25.32 5.23 15.85
N ASN A 439 -25.02 6.32 15.13
CA ASN A 439 -25.96 7.40 14.81
C ASN A 439 -25.69 7.96 13.41
N LEU A 440 -26.57 7.63 12.46
CA LEU A 440 -26.44 8.06 11.07
C LEU A 440 -26.36 9.59 10.90
N GLU A 441 -27.06 10.36 11.73
CA GLU A 441 -27.02 11.82 11.65
C GLU A 441 -25.66 12.38 12.12
N LEU A 442 -25.04 11.77 13.15
CA LEU A 442 -23.68 12.10 13.55
C LEU A 442 -22.68 11.76 12.44
N SER A 443 -22.82 10.58 11.82
CA SER A 443 -21.96 10.18 10.68
C SER A 443 -22.09 11.16 9.51
N LYS A 444 -23.31 11.57 9.15
CA LYS A 444 -23.54 12.58 8.13
C LYS A 444 -22.96 13.94 8.53
N HIS A 445 -23.11 14.34 9.80
CA HIS A 445 -22.55 15.58 10.32
C HIS A 445 -21.03 15.61 10.19
N ILE A 446 -20.35 14.53 10.59
CA ILE A 446 -18.90 14.41 10.47
C ILE A 446 -18.48 14.53 9.01
N VAL A 447 -19.07 13.75 8.11
CA VAL A 447 -18.74 13.77 6.68
C VAL A 447 -18.94 15.14 6.06
N THR A 448 -20.00 15.86 6.47
CA THR A 448 -20.39 17.14 5.83
C THR A 448 -19.59 18.33 6.37
N ASN A 449 -19.18 18.31 7.64
CA ASN A 449 -18.66 19.51 8.34
C ASN A 449 -17.14 19.50 8.54
N THR A 450 -16.44 18.38 8.36
CA THR A 450 -14.96 18.37 8.29
C THR A 450 -14.48 19.28 7.15
N LYS A 451 -13.39 20.00 7.37
CA LYS A 451 -12.86 21.01 6.43
C LYS A 451 -11.67 20.48 5.62
N LEU A 452 -10.83 19.66 6.25
CA LEU A 452 -9.64 19.12 5.62
C LEU A 452 -9.93 17.82 4.87
N PHE A 453 -10.91 17.04 5.33
CA PHE A 453 -11.32 15.79 4.67
C PHE A 453 -12.29 16.09 3.53
N LYS A 454 -11.87 15.85 2.29
CA LYS A 454 -12.71 16.11 1.11
C LYS A 454 -13.75 15.01 0.92
N ILE A 455 -15.01 15.37 0.74
CA ILE A 455 -16.10 14.40 0.47
C ILE A 455 -15.94 13.84 -0.94
N THR A 456 -15.54 12.58 -1.06
CA THR A 456 -15.40 11.91 -2.36
C THR A 456 -15.33 10.39 -2.23
N VAL A 457 -15.56 9.68 -3.34
CA VAL A 457 -15.63 8.21 -3.40
C VAL A 457 -14.27 7.51 -3.52
N SER A 458 -13.14 8.21 -3.55
CA SER A 458 -11.81 7.64 -3.76
C SER A 458 -11.07 7.37 -2.45
N PHE A 459 -9.80 6.94 -2.55
CA PHE A 459 -8.81 6.85 -1.47
C PHE A 459 -7.39 6.87 -2.04
N GLY A 460 -6.37 6.97 -1.18
CA GLY A 460 -4.97 6.86 -1.57
C GLY A 460 -4.33 8.13 -2.15
N SER A 461 -5.04 9.27 -2.08
CA SER A 461 -4.50 10.58 -2.48
C SER A 461 -3.62 11.19 -1.38
N VAL A 462 -2.77 12.15 -1.76
CA VAL A 462 -2.04 13.02 -0.83
C VAL A 462 -2.98 13.79 0.11
N ASN A 463 -4.20 14.10 -0.33
CA ASN A 463 -5.23 14.73 0.50
C ASN A 463 -6.06 13.69 1.25
N SER A 464 -6.48 14.04 2.45
CA SER A 464 -7.45 13.26 3.22
C SER A 464 -8.84 13.31 2.61
N LEU A 465 -9.48 12.15 2.49
CA LEU A 465 -10.80 11.99 1.88
C LEU A 465 -11.75 11.33 2.89
N ILE A 466 -13.04 11.67 2.82
CA ILE A 466 -14.08 11.12 3.67
C ILE A 466 -15.32 10.73 2.86
N SER A 467 -16.02 9.70 3.28
CA SER A 467 -17.23 9.22 2.59
C SER A 467 -18.16 8.43 3.51
N LEU A 468 -19.43 8.31 3.09
CA LEU A 468 -20.39 7.32 3.57
C LEU A 468 -20.50 6.21 2.50
N PRO A 469 -19.78 5.11 2.61
CA PRO A 469 -19.71 4.08 1.56
C PRO A 469 -21.08 3.53 1.17
N GLY A 470 -21.99 3.33 2.14
CA GLY A 470 -23.34 2.84 1.90
C GLY A 470 -24.16 3.69 0.92
N ASN A 471 -23.95 5.01 0.92
CA ASN A 471 -24.65 5.96 0.07
C ASN A 471 -23.84 6.37 -1.18
N MET A 472 -22.55 6.04 -1.22
CA MET A 472 -21.64 6.49 -2.27
C MET A 472 -21.04 5.31 -3.07
N SER A 473 -19.90 4.79 -2.70
CA SER A 473 -19.16 3.77 -3.46
C SER A 473 -19.88 2.42 -3.54
N HIS A 474 -20.72 2.09 -2.56
CA HIS A 474 -21.50 0.85 -2.46
C HIS A 474 -23.02 1.09 -2.63
N ALA A 475 -23.43 2.26 -3.10
CA ALA A 475 -24.85 2.60 -3.32
C ALA A 475 -25.55 1.61 -4.27
N SER A 476 -24.85 1.07 -5.24
CA SER A 476 -25.40 0.15 -6.26
C SER A 476 -25.59 -1.29 -5.78
N ILE A 477 -25.11 -1.65 -4.58
CA ILE A 477 -25.36 -2.98 -3.98
C ILE A 477 -26.81 -3.02 -3.47
N PRO A 478 -27.62 -4.04 -3.86
CA PRO A 478 -28.98 -4.17 -3.38
C PRO A 478 -29.11 -4.19 -1.86
N ALA A 479 -30.24 -3.69 -1.35
CA ALA A 479 -30.45 -3.54 0.11
C ALA A 479 -30.47 -4.90 0.85
N ASP A 480 -31.03 -5.93 0.25
CA ASP A 480 -31.04 -7.31 0.75
C ASP A 480 -29.62 -7.89 0.85
N VAL A 481 -28.77 -7.62 -0.16
CA VAL A 481 -27.36 -8.04 -0.16
C VAL A 481 -26.57 -7.29 0.92
N LYS A 482 -26.83 -5.98 1.10
CA LYS A 482 -26.20 -5.20 2.19
C LYS A 482 -26.62 -5.75 3.55
N ALA A 483 -27.90 -6.05 3.74
CA ALA A 483 -28.41 -6.64 4.97
C ALA A 483 -27.79 -8.02 5.27
N ALA A 484 -27.68 -8.89 4.26
CA ALA A 484 -27.04 -10.19 4.39
C ALA A 484 -25.54 -10.11 4.74
N ARG A 485 -24.88 -9.00 4.41
CA ARG A 485 -23.48 -8.72 4.74
C ARG A 485 -23.30 -7.96 6.06
N GLU A 486 -24.39 -7.67 6.76
CA GLU A 486 -24.38 -6.83 7.97
C GLU A 486 -23.69 -5.48 7.73
N PHE A 487 -23.93 -4.86 6.57
CA PHE A 487 -23.27 -3.62 6.17
C PHE A 487 -23.84 -2.44 6.99
N PRO A 488 -23.01 -1.73 7.83
CA PRO A 488 -23.51 -0.68 8.68
C PRO A 488 -23.99 0.54 7.87
N THR A 489 -25.16 1.07 8.20
CA THR A 489 -25.75 2.21 7.51
C THR A 489 -25.07 3.54 7.82
N ASP A 490 -24.44 3.63 8.98
CA ASP A 490 -23.74 4.80 9.52
C ASP A 490 -22.21 4.71 9.36
N LEU A 491 -21.71 3.70 8.64
CA LEU A 491 -20.29 3.51 8.39
C LEU A 491 -19.69 4.71 7.66
N VAL A 492 -18.68 5.31 8.25
CA VAL A 492 -17.83 6.34 7.63
C VAL A 492 -16.49 5.74 7.25
N ARG A 493 -15.97 6.11 6.08
CA ARG A 493 -14.61 5.75 5.64
C ARG A 493 -13.78 7.00 5.45
N ILE A 494 -12.62 7.04 6.09
CA ILE A 494 -11.57 8.03 5.88
C ILE A 494 -10.42 7.38 5.11
N SER A 495 -9.93 8.06 4.08
CA SER A 495 -8.61 7.80 3.49
C SER A 495 -7.68 8.91 3.93
N VAL A 496 -6.71 8.58 4.77
CA VAL A 496 -5.84 9.57 5.39
C VAL A 496 -4.74 10.00 4.42
N GLY A 497 -4.53 11.30 4.29
CA GLY A 497 -3.50 11.91 3.47
C GLY A 497 -2.19 12.16 4.22
N ILE A 498 -1.38 13.05 3.67
CA ILE A 498 -0.06 13.41 4.20
C ILE A 498 -0.04 14.76 4.94
N GLU A 499 -1.20 15.34 5.19
CA GLU A 499 -1.36 16.59 5.94
C GLU A 499 -0.79 16.43 7.37
N SER A 500 -0.61 17.55 8.07
CA SER A 500 -0.26 17.55 9.50
C SER A 500 -1.30 16.77 10.29
N ILE A 501 -0.87 15.79 11.06
CA ILE A 501 -1.77 14.96 11.89
C ILE A 501 -2.49 15.78 12.96
N VAL A 502 -1.83 16.82 13.48
CA VAL A 502 -2.43 17.73 14.47
C VAL A 502 -3.64 18.44 13.86
N ASP A 503 -3.49 18.97 12.66
CA ASP A 503 -4.58 19.67 11.96
C ASP A 503 -5.74 18.72 11.62
N LEU A 504 -5.46 17.49 11.20
CA LEU A 504 -6.49 16.48 10.90
C LEU A 504 -7.28 16.09 12.15
N ILE A 505 -6.61 15.87 13.28
CA ILE A 505 -7.29 15.53 14.55
C ILE A 505 -8.08 16.73 15.07
N ASP A 506 -7.56 17.95 14.95
CA ASP A 506 -8.25 19.15 15.42
C ASP A 506 -9.48 19.47 14.55
N ASP A 507 -9.43 19.21 13.24
CA ASP A 507 -10.61 19.30 12.36
C ASP A 507 -11.71 18.30 12.80
N LEU A 508 -11.35 17.06 13.12
CA LEU A 508 -12.28 16.06 13.64
C LEU A 508 -12.87 16.50 15.00
N LYS A 509 -12.04 16.95 15.96
CA LYS A 509 -12.49 17.43 17.26
C LYS A 509 -13.46 18.62 17.13
N HIS A 510 -13.09 19.61 16.29
CA HIS A 510 -13.94 20.75 16.04
C HIS A 510 -15.28 20.32 15.46
N THR A 511 -15.28 19.45 14.46
CA THR A 511 -16.50 18.93 13.85
C THR A 511 -17.39 18.21 14.87
N LEU A 512 -16.81 17.37 15.73
CA LEU A 512 -17.57 16.69 16.79
C LEU A 512 -18.17 17.67 17.79
N SER A 513 -17.47 18.75 18.14
CA SER A 513 -17.95 19.77 19.09
C SER A 513 -19.14 20.58 18.57
N THR A 514 -19.35 20.62 17.25
CA THR A 514 -20.48 21.37 16.64
C THR A 514 -21.73 20.51 16.44
N PHE A 515 -21.70 19.22 16.78
CA PHE A 515 -22.88 18.37 16.68
C PHE A 515 -23.89 18.66 17.78
N GLN A 516 -25.12 19.01 17.42
CA GLN A 516 -26.20 19.38 18.35
C GLN A 516 -27.21 18.25 18.57
N GLY A 517 -26.94 17.03 18.15
CA GLY A 517 -27.81 15.87 18.30
C GLY A 517 -27.72 15.22 19.70
N THR A 518 -28.72 14.45 20.08
CA THR A 518 -28.69 13.65 21.30
C THR A 518 -27.75 12.46 21.15
N ASN A 519 -26.82 12.29 22.09
CA ASN A 519 -25.91 11.14 22.12
C ASN A 519 -26.70 9.89 22.58
N PRO A 520 -26.72 8.77 21.86
CA PRO A 520 -27.44 7.55 22.26
C PRO A 520 -27.01 6.96 23.61
N GLN A 521 -25.79 7.28 24.07
CA GLN A 521 -25.23 6.75 25.31
C GLN A 521 -25.47 7.63 26.55
N GLY A 522 -26.21 8.76 26.42
CA GLY A 522 -26.37 9.78 27.48
C GLY A 522 -27.65 9.70 28.30
N SER A 523 -28.51 8.67 28.20
CA SER A 523 -29.81 8.64 28.93
C SER A 523 -29.87 7.54 30.01
N SER A 524 -28.90 7.54 30.94
CA SER A 524 -29.04 6.78 32.19
C SER A 524 -28.33 7.50 33.35
N SER A 525 -28.80 8.70 33.71
CA SER A 525 -28.66 9.21 35.09
C SER A 525 -29.55 10.44 35.29
N SER A 526 -30.36 10.37 36.34
CA SER A 526 -31.09 11.42 37.03
C SER A 526 -32.45 11.84 36.48
N SER A 527 -33.48 11.20 36.99
CA SER A 527 -34.69 11.90 37.44
C SER A 527 -35.22 11.21 38.69
N SER A 528 -34.57 11.47 39.83
CA SER A 528 -35.23 11.38 41.11
C SER A 528 -35.69 12.80 41.47
N SER A 529 -36.87 13.22 41.00
CA SER A 529 -37.55 14.39 41.49
C SER A 529 -38.43 13.98 42.65
N ASN A 530 -38.05 14.38 43.85
CA ASN A 530 -38.90 14.47 45.03
C ASN A 530 -40.17 15.24 44.70
N SER A 531 -41.31 14.60 44.81
CA SER A 531 -42.61 15.25 45.02
C SER A 531 -42.97 15.15 46.49
N SER A 532 -42.65 16.19 47.26
CA SER A 532 -43.26 16.41 48.59
C SER A 532 -44.67 16.83 48.39
N CYS A 533 -45.62 16.03 48.91
CA CYS A 533 -46.96 16.41 49.25
C CYS A 533 -46.94 17.42 50.37
N SER A 534 -47.75 18.46 50.25
CA SER A 534 -48.34 19.16 51.39
C SER A 534 -49.74 19.77 51.03
N SER A 535 -50.69 19.31 51.80
CA SER A 535 -52.09 19.82 52.11
C SER A 535 -53.07 19.87 50.96
#